data_29127ace668017482f052b78c23840a7
#
_entry.id   29127ace668017482f052b78c23840a7
#
_cell.length_a   1.000
_cell.length_b   1.000
_cell.length_c   1.000
_cell.angle_alpha   90.00
_cell.angle_beta   90.00
_cell.angle_gamma   90.00
#
_symmetry.space_group_name_H-M   'P 1'
#
loop_
_entity.id
_entity.type
_entity.pdbx_description
1 polymer ?
#
loop_
_entity_poly.entity_id
_entity_poly.type
_entity_poly.pdbx_seq_one_letter_code
_entity_poly.pdbx_strand_id
1 'polypeptide(L)'
;MNYNYSIQQLLKTDGALAAAVVDYSSGMLLAGGGTSSIDLEIAAAGNTEVLRAKMKTMKLLDLKDSIDDVLITLGEQYHLLRPVNKQDGLCLYFVLDKSKSNLALARRALVEVEKVIK
;
A
#
# COMPACT_ATOMS: atom_id res chain seq x y z
N MET A 1 18.19 -2.40 -0.70
CA MET A 1 17.33 -3.09 0.27
C MET A 1 16.42 -4.09 -0.42
N ASN A 2 16.24 -5.24 0.19
CA ASN A 2 15.41 -6.32 -0.37
C ASN A 2 14.03 -6.29 0.29
N TYR A 3 13.01 -5.97 -0.49
CA TYR A 3 11.63 -5.90 0.00
C TYR A 3 10.87 -7.23 -0.15
N ASN A 4 11.50 -8.26 -0.69
CA ASN A 4 10.81 -9.53 -0.94
C ASN A 4 10.24 -10.16 0.32
N TYR A 5 10.97 -10.05 1.43
CA TYR A 5 10.48 -10.54 2.72
C TYR A 5 9.15 -9.88 3.10
N SER A 6 9.09 -8.55 2.98
CA SER A 6 7.89 -7.78 3.31
C SER A 6 6.71 -8.21 2.43
N ILE A 7 6.95 -8.37 1.14
CA ILE A 7 5.91 -8.82 0.20
C ILE A 7 5.41 -10.21 0.62
N GLN A 8 6.30 -11.14 0.91
CA GLN A 8 5.90 -12.49 1.30
C GLN A 8 5.11 -12.50 2.60
N GLN A 9 5.47 -11.65 3.56
CA GLN A 9 4.72 -11.56 4.81
C GLN A 9 3.30 -11.05 4.58
N LEU A 10 3.14 -10.02 3.75
CA LEU A 10 1.82 -9.50 3.41
C LEU A 10 0.96 -10.55 2.71
N LEU A 11 1.56 -11.31 1.80
CA LEU A 11 0.82 -12.33 1.03
C LEU A 11 0.33 -13.50 1.87
N LYS A 12 0.83 -13.65 3.11
CA LYS A 12 0.31 -14.66 4.05
C LYS A 12 -1.00 -14.24 4.70
N THR A 13 -1.40 -12.99 4.57
CA THR A 13 -2.65 -12.48 5.14
C THR A 13 -3.84 -13.12 4.44
N ASP A 14 -4.86 -13.53 5.20
CA ASP A 14 -6.08 -14.11 4.62
C ASP A 14 -6.70 -13.15 3.62
N GLY A 15 -6.99 -13.66 2.44
CA GLY A 15 -7.60 -12.88 1.37
C GLY A 15 -6.63 -12.04 0.56
N ALA A 16 -5.33 -12.10 0.84
CA ALA A 16 -4.34 -11.32 0.10
C ALA A 16 -4.27 -11.76 -1.36
N LEU A 17 -4.36 -10.82 -2.27
CA LEU A 17 -4.28 -11.05 -3.72
C LEU A 17 -2.97 -10.53 -4.29
N ALA A 18 -2.50 -9.39 -3.81
CA ALA A 18 -1.27 -8.78 -4.30
C ALA A 18 -0.71 -7.82 -3.25
N ALA A 19 0.58 -7.60 -3.30
CA ALA A 19 1.25 -6.63 -2.45
C ALA A 19 2.41 -6.01 -3.22
N ALA A 20 2.71 -4.75 -2.94
CA ALA A 20 3.80 -4.05 -3.62
C ALA A 20 4.43 -3.02 -2.70
N VAL A 21 5.70 -2.75 -2.98
CA VAL A 21 6.42 -1.62 -2.41
C VAL A 21 6.65 -0.63 -3.55
N VAL A 22 6.23 0.60 -3.34
CA VAL A 22 6.18 1.63 -4.38
C VAL A 22 6.94 2.87 -3.92
N ASP A 23 7.71 3.46 -4.81
CA ASP A 23 8.26 4.80 -4.61
C ASP A 23 7.24 5.80 -5.13
N TYR A 24 6.50 6.47 -4.23
CA TYR A 24 5.44 7.37 -4.66
C TYR A 24 5.96 8.73 -5.14
N SER A 25 7.25 9.02 -4.95
CA SER A 25 7.81 10.24 -5.52
C SER A 25 8.00 10.13 -7.04
N SER A 26 8.23 8.92 -7.54
CA SER A 26 8.42 8.64 -8.97
C SER A 26 7.29 7.81 -9.60
N GLY A 27 6.50 7.12 -8.77
CA GLY A 27 5.51 6.16 -9.25
C GLY A 27 6.09 4.79 -9.61
N MET A 28 7.35 4.55 -9.23
CA MET A 28 8.06 3.34 -9.62
C MET A 28 7.76 2.17 -8.68
N LEU A 29 7.48 1.02 -9.26
CA LEU A 29 7.33 -0.24 -8.52
C LEU A 29 8.72 -0.74 -8.12
N LEU A 30 8.95 -0.93 -6.81
CA LEU A 30 10.23 -1.41 -6.29
C LEU A 30 10.23 -2.90 -6.06
N ALA A 31 9.10 -3.47 -5.65
CA ALA A 31 8.93 -4.90 -5.45
C ALA A 31 7.45 -5.21 -5.45
N GLY A 32 7.10 -6.42 -5.86
CA GLY A 32 5.70 -6.82 -5.86
C GLY A 32 5.54 -8.32 -6.04
N GLY A 33 4.36 -8.81 -5.70
CA GLY A 33 4.03 -10.22 -5.85
C GLY A 33 2.55 -10.46 -5.63
N GLY A 34 2.13 -11.70 -5.80
CA GLY A 34 0.76 -12.13 -5.59
C GLY A 34 0.28 -13.06 -6.67
N THR A 35 -0.98 -13.50 -6.51
CA THR A 35 -1.64 -14.41 -7.45
C THR A 35 -2.65 -13.69 -8.33
N SER A 36 -2.81 -12.40 -8.14
CA SER A 36 -3.77 -11.57 -8.86
C SER A 36 -3.28 -11.27 -10.27
N SER A 37 -4.22 -11.02 -11.18
CA SER A 37 -3.92 -10.55 -12.53
C SER A 37 -3.67 -9.04 -12.58
N ILE A 38 -3.61 -8.38 -11.43
CA ILE A 38 -3.36 -6.95 -11.36
C ILE A 38 -1.97 -6.61 -11.88
N ASP A 39 -1.90 -5.67 -12.82
CA ASP A 39 -0.62 -5.14 -13.29
C ASP A 39 -0.09 -4.16 -12.25
N LEU A 40 0.89 -4.60 -11.47
CA LEU A 40 1.40 -3.82 -10.36
C LEU A 40 2.16 -2.56 -10.81
N GLU A 41 2.72 -2.55 -12.01
CA GLU A 41 3.37 -1.34 -12.52
C GLU A 41 2.35 -0.25 -12.82
N ILE A 42 1.24 -0.60 -13.44
CA ILE A 42 0.14 0.33 -13.68
C ILE A 42 -0.46 0.79 -12.36
N ALA A 43 -0.68 -0.16 -11.44
CA ALA A 43 -1.24 0.15 -10.13
C ALA A 43 -0.33 1.09 -9.34
N ALA A 44 0.99 0.87 -9.39
CA ALA A 44 1.94 1.73 -8.70
C ALA A 44 1.85 3.17 -9.22
N ALA A 45 1.83 3.35 -10.53
CA ALA A 45 1.74 4.69 -11.13
C ALA A 45 0.43 5.40 -10.75
N GLY A 46 -0.70 4.69 -10.88
CA GLY A 46 -2.02 5.28 -10.60
C GLY A 46 -2.23 5.58 -9.11
N ASN A 47 -1.80 4.67 -8.24
CA ASN A 47 -1.98 4.85 -6.80
C ASN A 47 -1.06 5.95 -6.26
N THR A 48 0.10 6.15 -6.87
CA THR A 48 0.97 7.28 -6.55
C THR A 48 0.23 8.60 -6.73
N GLU A 49 -0.53 8.74 -7.81
CA GLU A 49 -1.30 9.96 -8.07
C GLU A 49 -2.38 10.19 -7.01
N VAL A 50 -3.06 9.12 -6.58
CA VAL A 50 -4.07 9.20 -5.51
C VAL A 50 -3.43 9.74 -4.22
N LEU A 51 -2.31 9.14 -3.83
CA LEU A 51 -1.63 9.51 -2.60
C LEU A 51 -1.11 10.95 -2.65
N ARG A 52 -0.48 11.33 -3.75
CA ARG A 52 0.08 12.67 -3.93
C ARG A 52 -1.01 13.74 -3.97
N ALA A 53 -2.15 13.44 -4.60
CA ALA A 53 -3.29 14.36 -4.64
C ALA A 53 -3.80 14.64 -3.23
N LYS A 54 -3.91 13.61 -2.40
CA LYS A 54 -4.36 13.79 -1.01
C LYS A 54 -3.34 14.58 -0.19
N MET A 55 -2.07 14.29 -0.35
CA MET A 55 -1.00 15.01 0.35
C MET A 55 -1.01 16.50 -0.04
N LYS A 56 -1.19 16.79 -1.32
CA LYS A 56 -1.30 18.17 -1.81
C LYS A 56 -2.50 18.89 -1.21
N THR A 57 -3.65 18.22 -1.16
CA THR A 57 -4.87 18.78 -0.58
C THR A 57 -4.67 19.11 0.90
N MET A 58 -4.04 18.19 1.65
CA MET A 58 -3.73 18.40 3.06
C MET A 58 -2.87 19.65 3.26
N LYS A 59 -1.87 19.82 2.39
CA LYS A 59 -0.98 20.99 2.44
C LYS A 59 -1.74 22.28 2.17
N LEU A 60 -2.63 22.27 1.17
CA LEU A 60 -3.47 23.44 0.84
C LEU A 60 -4.43 23.78 1.96
N LEU A 61 -4.89 22.80 2.72
CA LEU A 61 -5.76 22.98 3.88
C LEU A 61 -4.98 23.34 5.15
N ASP A 62 -3.66 23.35 5.07
CA ASP A 62 -2.76 23.58 6.21
C ASP A 62 -2.99 22.57 7.34
N LEU A 63 -3.26 21.32 6.97
CA LEU A 63 -3.39 20.24 7.94
C LEU A 63 -2.01 19.79 8.42
N LYS A 64 -1.80 19.84 9.73
CA LYS A 64 -0.55 19.39 10.35
C LYS A 64 -0.70 17.92 10.77
N ASP A 65 -0.84 17.05 9.79
CA ASP A 65 -1.15 15.66 10.01
C ASP A 65 -0.44 14.78 8.98
N SER A 66 -0.54 13.48 9.15
CA SER A 66 0.03 12.51 8.22
C SER A 66 -1.02 11.46 7.88
N ILE A 67 -0.84 10.79 6.74
CA ILE A 67 -1.74 9.73 6.31
C ILE A 67 -1.28 8.41 6.92
N ASP A 68 -2.16 7.76 7.68
CA ASP A 68 -1.90 6.38 8.14
C ASP A 68 -2.10 5.39 7.00
N ASP A 69 -3.27 5.43 6.38
CA ASP A 69 -3.52 4.66 5.16
C ASP A 69 -4.65 5.28 4.36
N VAL A 70 -4.74 4.86 3.11
CA VAL A 70 -5.86 5.17 2.22
C VAL A 70 -6.53 3.85 1.88
N LEU A 71 -7.81 3.72 2.20
CA LEU A 71 -8.60 2.55 1.85
C LEU A 71 -9.53 2.89 0.70
N ILE A 72 -9.44 2.12 -0.37
CA ILE A 72 -10.40 2.22 -1.47
C ILE A 72 -11.15 0.90 -1.50
N THR A 73 -12.45 0.97 -1.23
CA THR A 73 -13.33 -0.19 -1.20
C THR A 73 -13.99 -0.34 -2.57
N LEU A 74 -13.61 -1.38 -3.29
CA LEU A 74 -14.29 -1.75 -4.53
C LEU A 74 -15.40 -2.75 -4.22
N GLY A 75 -16.15 -3.14 -5.22
CA GLY A 75 -17.22 -4.12 -5.02
C GLY A 75 -16.71 -5.46 -4.48
N GLU A 76 -15.56 -5.91 -4.97
CA GLU A 76 -15.02 -7.22 -4.63
C GLU A 76 -13.63 -7.19 -3.99
N GLN A 77 -13.01 -6.03 -3.86
CA GLN A 77 -11.64 -5.91 -3.35
C GLN A 77 -11.50 -4.73 -2.41
N TYR A 78 -10.52 -4.85 -1.50
CA TYR A 78 -9.98 -3.71 -0.78
C TYR A 78 -8.62 -3.36 -1.35
N HIS A 79 -8.36 -2.09 -1.57
CA HIS A 79 -7.04 -1.58 -1.95
C HIS A 79 -6.57 -0.64 -0.84
N LEU A 80 -5.45 -0.98 -0.22
CA LEU A 80 -4.85 -0.19 0.85
C LEU A 80 -3.54 0.39 0.38
N LEU A 81 -3.34 1.67 0.68
CA LEU A 81 -2.08 2.37 0.45
C LEU A 81 -1.59 2.87 1.80
N ARG A 82 -0.39 2.49 2.20
CA ARG A 82 0.18 2.95 3.47
C ARG A 82 1.53 3.60 3.24
N PRO A 83 1.63 4.94 3.39
CA PRO A 83 2.93 5.58 3.35
C PRO A 83 3.79 5.08 4.51
N VAL A 84 5.05 4.85 4.24
CA VAL A 84 6.02 4.42 5.26
C VAL A 84 6.65 5.67 5.85
N ASN A 85 6.31 5.96 7.11
CA ASN A 85 6.73 7.22 7.72
C ASN A 85 8.22 7.33 7.98
N LYS A 86 8.91 6.20 8.12
CA LYS A 86 10.35 6.17 8.38
C LYS A 86 11.19 6.54 7.16
N GLN A 87 10.61 6.45 5.98
CA GLN A 87 11.34 6.63 4.73
C GLN A 87 10.47 7.37 3.73
N ASP A 88 10.80 8.64 3.52
CA ASP A 88 10.05 9.50 2.60
C ASP A 88 10.02 8.89 1.21
N GLY A 89 8.86 8.96 0.59
CA GLY A 89 8.69 8.49 -0.77
C GLY A 89 8.29 7.03 -0.89
N LEU A 90 8.27 6.28 0.22
CA LEU A 90 7.98 4.85 0.18
C LEU A 90 6.55 4.58 0.64
N CYS A 91 5.87 3.67 -0.07
CA CYS A 91 4.50 3.30 0.28
C CYS A 91 4.28 1.82 0.03
N LEU A 92 3.43 1.22 0.86
CA LEU A 92 2.98 -0.16 0.70
C LEU A 92 1.62 -0.16 0.03
N TYR A 93 1.44 -1.02 -0.96
CA TYR A 93 0.18 -1.22 -1.67
C TYR A 93 -0.27 -2.65 -1.45
N PHE A 94 -1.53 -2.85 -1.04
CA PHE A 94 -2.02 -4.15 -0.62
C PHE A 94 -3.43 -4.35 -1.15
N VAL A 95 -3.63 -5.44 -1.89
CA VAL A 95 -4.91 -5.79 -2.50
C VAL A 95 -5.44 -7.05 -1.85
N LEU A 96 -6.70 -7.01 -1.42
CA LEU A 96 -7.33 -8.15 -0.75
C LEU A 96 -8.68 -8.46 -1.39
N ASP A 97 -9.03 -9.76 -1.39
CA ASP A 97 -10.36 -10.22 -1.73
C ASP A 97 -11.29 -9.85 -0.57
N LYS A 98 -12.26 -8.99 -0.85
CA LYS A 98 -13.15 -8.47 0.19
C LYS A 98 -13.93 -9.56 0.92
N SER A 99 -14.32 -10.63 0.21
CA SER A 99 -15.10 -11.72 0.79
C SER A 99 -14.27 -12.65 1.68
N LYS A 100 -12.94 -12.65 1.55
CA LYS A 100 -12.04 -13.58 2.25
C LYS A 100 -11.12 -12.91 3.25
N SER A 101 -11.22 -11.59 3.40
CA SER A 101 -10.28 -10.84 4.22
C SER A 101 -10.95 -10.20 5.41
N ASN A 102 -10.14 -9.83 6.40
CA ASN A 102 -10.53 -9.04 7.54
C ASN A 102 -9.69 -7.76 7.50
N LEU A 103 -10.37 -6.63 7.36
CA LEU A 103 -9.68 -5.35 7.15
C LEU A 103 -8.79 -4.97 8.33
N ALA A 104 -9.22 -5.25 9.57
CA ALA A 104 -8.41 -4.96 10.75
C ALA A 104 -7.12 -5.77 10.75
N LEU A 105 -7.20 -7.05 10.38
CA LEU A 105 -6.01 -7.91 10.29
C LEU A 105 -5.09 -7.47 9.15
N ALA A 106 -5.66 -7.03 8.03
CA ALA A 106 -4.88 -6.52 6.91
C ALA A 106 -4.10 -5.26 7.30
N ARG A 107 -4.75 -4.35 8.01
CA ARG A 107 -4.09 -3.14 8.51
C ARG A 107 -2.99 -3.46 9.49
N ARG A 108 -3.23 -4.44 10.37
CA ARG A 108 -2.22 -4.90 11.32
C ARG A 108 -1.01 -5.48 10.60
N ALA A 109 -1.23 -6.26 9.56
CA ALA A 109 -0.15 -6.83 8.75
C ALA A 109 0.73 -5.73 8.15
N LEU A 110 0.11 -4.67 7.64
CA LEU A 110 0.85 -3.53 7.09
C LEU A 110 1.70 -2.83 8.15
N VAL A 111 1.14 -2.63 9.34
CA VAL A 111 1.87 -2.01 10.46
C VAL A 111 3.08 -2.86 10.84
N GLU A 112 2.90 -4.17 10.94
CA GLU A 112 3.99 -5.08 11.32
C GLU A 112 5.08 -5.12 10.26
N VAL A 113 4.71 -5.13 8.99
CA VAL A 113 5.68 -5.11 7.89
C VAL A 113 6.46 -3.80 7.86
N GLU A 114 5.79 -2.69 8.12
CA GLU A 114 6.45 -1.38 8.16
C GLU A 114 7.57 -1.34 9.19
N LYS A 115 7.41 -2.03 10.32
CA LYS A 115 8.41 -2.04 11.39
C LYS A 115 9.75 -2.64 10.96
N VAL A 116 9.75 -3.54 9.98
CA VAL A 116 10.98 -4.19 9.52
C VAL A 116 11.57 -3.55 8.27
N ILE A 117 10.90 -2.57 7.71
CA ILE A 117 11.44 -1.78 6.61
C ILE A 117 12.37 -0.72 7.16
N LYS A 118 13.55 -0.63 6.58
CA LYS A 118 14.58 0.30 7.07
C LYS A 118 14.93 1.36 6.05
#